data_ac68b9e8ff23437270fc7204472e6761
#
_entry.id   ac68b9e8ff23437270fc7204472e6761
#
_cell.length_a   1.000
_cell.length_b   1.000
_cell.length_c   1.000
_cell.angle_alpha   90.00
_cell.angle_beta   90.00
_cell.angle_gamma   90.00
#
_symmetry.space_group_name_H-M   'P 1'
#
loop_
_entity.id
_entity.type
_entity.pdbx_description
1 polymer ?
#
loop_
_entity_poly.entity_id
_entity_poly.type
_entity_poly.pdbx_seq_one_letter_code
_entity_poly.pdbx_strand_id
1 'polypeptide(L)'
;MPHPIDALISDCDGVLVDSEVIAERVMYEALSAYAPLEELQRLLEGTFGLTSRDILDRVEKHFGLRIPDSFNREVRQRSEEMVAQVQPIPGAREALLALDLPVAVASNSRRHSLERSLARAGLSELIGERLASADMVALPKPAPDVYLHAASLLGVAPERCLVVEDSSTGTRAALAAGMRVIGFVGAGHIPAGHAEVLRELGAIAIAIVEHMRELPETVARLRRESRVALGTP
;
A
#
# COMPACT_ATOMS: atom_id res chain seq x y z
N MET A 1 -7.59 21.59 -13.07
CA MET A 1 -6.29 22.01 -13.69
C MET A 1 -5.19 21.18 -13.06
N PRO A 2 -4.11 20.85 -13.77
CA PRO A 2 -3.00 20.14 -13.14
C PRO A 2 -2.36 21.04 -12.08
N HIS A 3 -2.17 20.51 -10.86
CA HIS A 3 -1.45 21.17 -9.78
C HIS A 3 0.03 20.75 -9.79
N PRO A 4 0.98 21.59 -9.32
CA PRO A 4 2.36 21.18 -9.17
C PRO A 4 2.47 20.01 -8.19
N ILE A 5 3.52 19.20 -8.30
CA ILE A 5 3.82 18.13 -7.34
C ILE A 5 4.88 18.64 -6.39
N ASP A 6 4.54 18.72 -5.10
CA ASP A 6 5.42 19.27 -4.06
C ASP A 6 5.75 18.27 -2.95
N ALA A 7 5.05 17.15 -2.89
CA ALA A 7 5.31 16.11 -1.92
C ALA A 7 5.00 14.72 -2.50
N LEU A 8 5.62 13.69 -1.91
CA LEU A 8 5.28 12.29 -2.15
C LEU A 8 4.75 11.68 -0.85
N ILE A 9 3.69 10.86 -0.97
CA ILE A 9 3.20 10.02 0.10
C ILE A 9 3.28 8.57 -0.38
N SER A 10 4.04 7.74 0.32
CA SER A 10 4.16 6.32 -0.01
C SER A 10 3.21 5.50 0.86
N ASP A 11 2.54 4.52 0.30
CA ASP A 11 2.09 3.39 1.10
C ASP A 11 3.31 2.65 1.66
N CYS A 12 3.09 1.79 2.66
CA CYS A 12 4.15 1.02 3.30
C CYS A 12 4.11 -0.45 2.88
N ASP A 13 2.94 -1.09 3.08
CA ASP A 13 2.75 -2.52 2.92
C ASP A 13 2.60 -2.86 1.43
N GLY A 14 3.51 -3.68 0.88
CA GLY A 14 3.57 -3.94 -0.57
C GLY A 14 4.31 -2.90 -1.41
N VAL A 15 4.67 -1.74 -0.83
CA VAL A 15 5.41 -0.67 -1.53
C VAL A 15 6.83 -0.49 -0.97
N LEU A 16 6.97 -0.34 0.33
CA LEU A 16 8.27 -0.18 1.00
C LEU A 16 8.78 -1.47 1.62
N VAL A 17 7.85 -2.32 2.02
CA VAL A 17 8.12 -3.63 2.61
C VAL A 17 7.19 -4.69 2.01
N ASP A 18 7.70 -5.91 1.85
CA ASP A 18 6.94 -7.06 1.34
C ASP A 18 6.24 -7.79 2.51
N SER A 19 5.25 -7.13 3.10
CA SER A 19 4.48 -7.65 4.22
C SER A 19 3.33 -8.57 3.82
N GLU A 20 2.83 -8.45 2.58
CA GLU A 20 1.70 -9.22 2.07
C GLU A 20 2.03 -10.73 1.97
N VAL A 21 3.26 -11.09 1.59
CA VAL A 21 3.74 -12.47 1.59
C VAL A 21 3.63 -13.09 2.99
N ILE A 22 3.88 -12.32 4.05
CA ILE A 22 3.73 -12.79 5.42
C ILE A 22 2.26 -12.90 5.80
N ALA A 23 1.45 -11.90 5.46
CA ALA A 23 0.02 -11.91 5.75
C ALA A 23 -0.68 -13.09 5.06
N GLU A 24 -0.34 -13.36 3.80
CA GLU A 24 -0.82 -14.51 3.04
C GLU A 24 -0.42 -15.83 3.72
N ARG A 25 0.85 -15.99 4.07
CA ARG A 25 1.34 -17.19 4.77
C ARG A 25 0.58 -17.43 6.09
N VAL A 26 0.43 -16.38 6.91
CA VAL A 26 -0.29 -16.46 8.19
C VAL A 26 -1.76 -16.82 7.96
N MET A 27 -2.38 -16.28 6.92
CA MET A 27 -3.76 -16.60 6.53
C MET A 27 -3.88 -18.09 6.19
N TYR A 28 -3.02 -18.64 5.34
CA TYR A 28 -3.02 -20.05 4.98
C TYR A 28 -2.74 -20.96 6.18
N GLU A 29 -1.76 -20.61 7.02
CA GLU A 29 -1.46 -21.35 8.25
C GLU A 29 -2.67 -21.39 9.20
N ALA A 30 -3.36 -20.28 9.37
CA ALA A 30 -4.54 -20.20 10.21
C ALA A 30 -5.72 -20.98 9.61
N LEU A 31 -5.95 -20.88 8.31
CA LEU A 31 -7.01 -21.61 7.61
C LEU A 31 -6.76 -23.14 7.57
N SER A 32 -5.51 -23.58 7.63
CA SER A 32 -5.17 -25.02 7.63
C SER A 32 -5.72 -25.78 8.84
N ALA A 33 -6.12 -25.07 9.91
CA ALA A 33 -6.85 -25.66 11.04
C ALA A 33 -8.30 -26.03 10.69
N TYR A 34 -8.85 -25.54 9.59
CA TYR A 34 -10.25 -25.71 9.17
C TYR A 34 -10.39 -26.54 7.90
N ALA A 35 -9.37 -26.53 7.02
CA ALA A 35 -9.44 -27.22 5.73
C ALA A 35 -8.03 -27.63 5.24
N PRO A 36 -7.93 -28.64 4.33
CA PRO A 36 -6.64 -29.07 3.78
C PRO A 36 -5.91 -27.94 3.03
N LEU A 37 -4.63 -27.75 3.34
CA LEU A 37 -3.83 -26.63 2.80
C LEU A 37 -3.78 -26.63 1.26
N GLU A 38 -3.61 -27.79 0.63
CA GLU A 38 -3.56 -27.91 -0.84
C GLU A 38 -4.87 -27.47 -1.51
N GLU A 39 -6.01 -27.75 -0.87
CA GLU A 39 -7.32 -27.33 -1.39
C GLU A 39 -7.54 -25.84 -1.17
N LEU A 40 -7.11 -25.31 -0.02
CA LEU A 40 -7.13 -23.88 0.26
C LEU A 40 -6.30 -23.11 -0.77
N GLN A 41 -5.08 -23.55 -1.08
CA GLN A 41 -4.22 -22.92 -2.07
C GLN A 41 -4.90 -22.87 -3.45
N ARG A 42 -5.49 -23.98 -3.90
CA ARG A 42 -6.24 -24.03 -5.18
C ARG A 42 -7.48 -23.13 -5.15
N LEU A 43 -8.23 -23.12 -4.04
CA LEU A 43 -9.45 -22.33 -3.90
C LEU A 43 -9.16 -20.82 -3.90
N LEU A 44 -8.05 -20.42 -3.31
CA LEU A 44 -7.67 -19.01 -3.13
C LEU A 44 -6.68 -18.51 -4.19
N GLU A 45 -6.30 -19.33 -5.15
CA GLU A 45 -5.51 -18.90 -6.30
C GLU A 45 -6.22 -17.77 -7.05
N GLY A 46 -5.50 -16.68 -7.33
CA GLY A 46 -6.04 -15.50 -8.03
C GLY A 46 -7.03 -14.66 -7.23
N THR A 47 -7.10 -14.81 -5.91
CA THR A 47 -7.97 -14.00 -5.04
C THR A 47 -7.31 -12.70 -4.55
N PHE A 48 -6.17 -12.32 -5.11
CA PHE A 48 -5.50 -11.07 -4.80
C PHE A 48 -6.47 -9.86 -4.90
N GLY A 49 -6.43 -9.00 -3.89
CA GLY A 49 -7.29 -7.82 -3.81
C GLY A 49 -8.69 -8.07 -3.22
N LEU A 50 -9.05 -9.32 -2.91
CA LEU A 50 -10.24 -9.61 -2.12
C LEU A 50 -10.03 -9.18 -0.66
N THR A 51 -11.13 -8.78 -0.02
CA THR A 51 -11.08 -8.52 1.43
C THR A 51 -10.94 -9.84 2.19
N SER A 52 -10.38 -9.78 3.42
CA SER A 52 -10.36 -10.97 4.29
C SER A 52 -11.75 -11.57 4.49
N ARG A 53 -12.80 -10.75 4.48
CA ARG A 53 -14.19 -11.24 4.59
C ARG A 53 -14.59 -12.07 3.37
N ASP A 54 -14.31 -11.58 2.16
CA ASP A 54 -14.62 -12.31 0.92
C ASP A 54 -13.87 -13.64 0.85
N ILE A 55 -12.61 -13.67 1.32
CA ILE A 55 -11.81 -14.89 1.41
C ILE A 55 -12.47 -15.88 2.36
N LEU A 56 -12.87 -15.45 3.57
CA LEU A 56 -13.52 -16.31 4.54
C LEU A 56 -14.86 -16.84 4.04
N ASP A 57 -15.70 -15.99 3.46
CA ASP A 57 -17.00 -16.37 2.89
C ASP A 57 -16.82 -17.44 1.78
N ARG A 58 -15.77 -17.31 0.96
CA ARG A 58 -15.43 -18.29 -0.09
C ARG A 58 -15.03 -19.64 0.51
N VAL A 59 -14.19 -19.64 1.56
CA VAL A 59 -13.75 -20.85 2.27
C VAL A 59 -14.93 -21.51 2.97
N GLU A 60 -15.72 -20.76 3.74
CA GLU A 60 -16.91 -21.27 4.44
C GLU A 60 -17.89 -21.92 3.47
N LYS A 61 -18.16 -21.27 2.34
CA LYS A 61 -19.06 -21.78 1.32
C LYS A 61 -18.54 -23.05 0.65
N HIS A 62 -17.23 -23.11 0.34
CA HIS A 62 -16.63 -24.24 -0.37
C HIS A 62 -16.58 -25.50 0.51
N PHE A 63 -16.18 -25.34 1.78
CA PHE A 63 -16.01 -26.47 2.70
C PHE A 63 -17.23 -26.75 3.57
N GLY A 64 -18.30 -25.95 3.49
CA GLY A 64 -19.51 -26.11 4.30
C GLY A 64 -19.27 -25.94 5.81
N LEU A 65 -18.35 -25.08 6.19
CA LEU A 65 -17.95 -24.84 7.58
C LEU A 65 -18.19 -23.38 8.00
N ARG A 66 -17.95 -23.10 9.28
CA ARG A 66 -17.96 -21.73 9.82
C ARG A 66 -16.61 -21.44 10.46
N ILE A 67 -16.09 -20.25 10.14
CA ILE A 67 -14.86 -19.71 10.72
C ILE A 67 -15.25 -18.72 11.82
N PRO A 68 -14.66 -18.80 13.02
CA PRO A 68 -15.00 -17.91 14.12
C PRO A 68 -14.77 -16.43 13.79
N ASP A 69 -15.61 -15.54 14.35
CA ASP A 69 -15.47 -14.07 14.19
C ASP A 69 -14.12 -13.54 14.73
N SER A 70 -13.47 -14.28 15.64
CA SER A 70 -12.13 -13.94 16.14
C SER A 70 -11.01 -14.11 15.12
N PHE A 71 -11.23 -14.91 14.07
CA PHE A 71 -10.20 -15.36 13.12
C PHE A 71 -9.39 -14.20 12.52
N ASN A 72 -10.08 -13.19 11.99
CA ASN A 72 -9.40 -12.02 11.40
C ASN A 72 -8.53 -11.25 12.42
N ARG A 73 -8.92 -11.23 13.68
CA ARG A 73 -8.14 -10.62 14.76
C ARG A 73 -6.90 -11.45 15.07
N GLU A 74 -7.03 -12.78 15.10
CA GLU A 74 -5.93 -13.71 15.34
C GLU A 74 -4.90 -13.68 14.20
N VAL A 75 -5.36 -13.69 12.94
CA VAL A 75 -4.49 -13.55 11.76
C VAL A 75 -3.74 -12.22 11.83
N ARG A 76 -4.43 -11.12 12.09
CA ARG A 76 -3.80 -9.80 12.22
C ARG A 76 -2.74 -9.79 13.32
N GLN A 77 -3.06 -10.30 14.51
CA GLN A 77 -2.11 -10.34 15.62
C GLN A 77 -0.86 -11.15 15.25
N ARG A 78 -1.01 -12.33 14.65
CA ARG A 78 0.13 -13.15 14.19
C ARG A 78 0.95 -12.43 13.11
N SER A 79 0.31 -11.77 12.16
CA SER A 79 1.02 -10.98 11.13
C SER A 79 1.81 -9.84 11.77
N GLU A 80 1.25 -9.13 12.75
CA GLU A 80 1.94 -8.08 13.50
C GLU A 80 3.16 -8.63 14.29
N GLU A 81 3.05 -9.82 14.88
CA GLU A 81 4.17 -10.50 15.55
C GLU A 81 5.30 -10.87 14.58
N MET A 82 4.96 -11.18 13.33
CA MET A 82 5.91 -11.55 12.29
C MET A 82 6.52 -10.38 11.53
N VAL A 83 6.18 -9.13 11.84
CA VAL A 83 6.78 -7.92 11.22
C VAL A 83 8.32 -7.94 11.23
N ALA A 84 8.94 -8.57 12.22
CA ALA A 84 10.39 -8.74 12.26
C ALA A 84 10.98 -9.55 11.07
N GLN A 85 10.16 -10.33 10.36
CA GLN A 85 10.54 -11.13 9.20
C GLN A 85 10.28 -10.44 7.86
N VAL A 86 9.57 -9.30 7.90
CA VAL A 86 9.26 -8.50 6.69
C VAL A 86 10.55 -8.07 6.00
N GLN A 87 10.61 -8.25 4.70
CA GLN A 87 11.75 -7.81 3.89
C GLN A 87 11.47 -6.45 3.26
N PRO A 88 12.46 -5.56 3.18
CA PRO A 88 12.33 -4.34 2.40
C PRO A 88 12.12 -4.67 0.92
N ILE A 89 11.29 -3.87 0.24
CA ILE A 89 11.21 -3.90 -1.22
C ILE A 89 12.55 -3.43 -1.79
N PRO A 90 13.15 -4.19 -2.74
CA PRO A 90 14.45 -3.85 -3.31
C PRO A 90 14.45 -2.44 -3.93
N GLY A 91 15.41 -1.60 -3.51
CA GLY A 91 15.58 -0.25 -4.01
C GLY A 91 14.61 0.81 -3.44
N ALA A 92 13.68 0.44 -2.55
CA ALA A 92 12.72 1.40 -1.98
C ALA A 92 13.42 2.52 -1.20
N ARG A 93 14.39 2.17 -0.35
CA ARG A 93 15.15 3.16 0.43
C ARG A 93 15.93 4.11 -0.48
N GLU A 94 16.66 3.58 -1.44
CA GLU A 94 17.46 4.34 -2.40
C GLU A 94 16.58 5.25 -3.24
N ALA A 95 15.42 4.76 -3.68
CA ALA A 95 14.46 5.54 -4.45
C ALA A 95 13.94 6.74 -3.66
N LEU A 96 13.50 6.54 -2.40
CA LEU A 96 13.00 7.64 -1.58
C LEU A 96 14.09 8.66 -1.22
N LEU A 97 15.33 8.21 -0.98
CA LEU A 97 16.47 9.10 -0.71
C LEU A 97 16.87 9.94 -1.94
N ALA A 98 16.62 9.43 -3.14
CA ALA A 98 16.93 10.15 -4.39
C ALA A 98 15.88 11.21 -4.76
N LEU A 99 14.76 11.29 -4.04
CA LEU A 99 13.71 12.28 -4.30
C LEU A 99 14.08 13.65 -3.72
N ASP A 100 13.98 14.69 -4.55
CA ASP A 100 14.05 16.08 -4.11
C ASP A 100 12.64 16.59 -3.75
N LEU A 101 12.00 15.90 -2.81
CA LEU A 101 10.65 16.18 -2.29
C LEU A 101 10.53 15.72 -0.84
N PRO A 102 9.74 16.40 -0.01
CA PRO A 102 9.34 15.86 1.27
C PRO A 102 8.50 14.59 1.07
N VAL A 103 8.80 13.57 1.89
CA VAL A 103 8.13 12.26 1.84
C VAL A 103 7.44 11.98 3.15
N ALA A 104 6.20 11.49 3.09
CA ALA A 104 5.47 10.89 4.20
C ALA A 104 5.08 9.44 3.86
N VAL A 105 4.66 8.69 4.87
CA VAL A 105 4.14 7.33 4.71
C VAL A 105 2.71 7.26 5.25
N ALA A 106 1.83 6.54 4.55
CA ALA A 106 0.44 6.35 4.92
C ALA A 106 0.04 4.88 4.78
N SER A 107 -0.32 4.20 5.87
CA SER A 107 -0.64 2.76 5.89
C SER A 107 -1.91 2.46 6.69
N ASN A 108 -2.59 1.36 6.33
CA ASN A 108 -3.67 0.77 7.14
C ASN A 108 -3.15 -0.05 8.34
N SER A 109 -1.85 -0.21 8.47
CA SER A 109 -1.21 -0.80 9.64
C SER A 109 -1.32 0.13 10.86
N ARG A 110 -1.23 -0.44 12.07
CA ARG A 110 -1.15 0.35 13.29
C ARG A 110 0.20 1.06 13.41
N ARG A 111 0.25 2.17 14.10
CA ARG A 111 1.45 3.01 14.24
C ARG A 111 2.69 2.20 14.63
N HIS A 112 2.61 1.37 15.67
CA HIS A 112 3.76 0.59 16.15
C HIS A 112 4.27 -0.43 15.11
N SER A 113 3.36 -1.04 14.32
CA SER A 113 3.73 -1.95 13.23
C SER A 113 4.37 -1.20 12.08
N LEU A 114 3.82 -0.04 11.72
CA LEU A 114 4.37 0.83 10.69
C LEU A 114 5.79 1.31 11.06
N GLU A 115 6.02 1.74 12.28
CA GLU A 115 7.34 2.14 12.78
C GLU A 115 8.36 0.99 12.68
N ARG A 116 7.96 -0.25 13.00
CA ARG A 116 8.81 -1.43 12.86
C ARG A 116 9.11 -1.76 11.40
N SER A 117 8.12 -1.65 10.52
CA SER A 117 8.29 -1.84 9.08
C SER A 117 9.27 -0.82 8.50
N LEU A 118 9.11 0.46 8.85
CA LEU A 118 10.02 1.53 8.44
C LEU A 118 11.44 1.33 8.96
N ALA A 119 11.59 0.83 10.20
CA ALA A 119 12.91 0.48 10.74
C ALA A 119 13.55 -0.66 9.95
N ARG A 120 12.79 -1.68 9.57
CA ARG A 120 13.25 -2.78 8.72
C ARG A 120 13.67 -2.31 7.33
N ALA A 121 12.94 -1.37 6.76
CA ALA A 121 13.27 -0.75 5.47
C ALA A 121 14.45 0.25 5.55
N GLY A 122 14.97 0.54 6.74
CA GLY A 122 16.01 1.55 6.95
C GLY A 122 15.54 2.98 6.67
N LEU A 123 14.25 3.25 6.87
CA LEU A 123 13.58 4.51 6.52
C LEU A 123 13.19 5.36 7.73
N SER A 124 13.40 4.88 8.97
CA SER A 124 12.98 5.59 10.19
C SER A 124 13.51 7.03 10.25
N GLU A 125 14.77 7.26 9.96
CA GLU A 125 15.38 8.60 10.00
C GLU A 125 14.83 9.51 8.87
N LEU A 126 14.62 8.95 7.68
CA LEU A 126 14.09 9.69 6.54
C LEU A 126 12.65 10.15 6.79
N ILE A 127 11.82 9.28 7.33
CA ILE A 127 10.39 9.55 7.52
C ILE A 127 10.15 10.34 8.83
N GLY A 128 10.81 9.96 9.93
CA GLY A 128 10.61 10.58 11.24
C GLY A 128 9.14 10.51 11.66
N GLU A 129 8.58 11.64 12.06
CA GLU A 129 7.17 11.76 12.46
C GLU A 129 6.18 11.89 11.28
N ARG A 130 6.65 11.86 10.04
CA ARG A 130 5.79 11.99 8.84
C ARG A 130 5.18 10.66 8.44
N LEU A 131 4.54 9.99 9.39
CA LEU A 131 3.81 8.74 9.20
C LEU A 131 2.35 8.88 9.63
N ALA A 132 1.45 8.37 8.83
CA ALA A 132 0.02 8.30 9.09
C ALA A 132 -0.42 6.84 9.10
N SER A 133 -1.06 6.40 10.16
CA SER A 133 -1.52 5.03 10.38
C SER A 133 -3.03 4.97 10.62
N ALA A 134 -3.63 3.79 10.44
CA ALA A 134 -5.08 3.62 10.58
C ALA A 134 -5.61 4.01 11.97
N ASP A 135 -4.83 3.85 13.03
CA ASP A 135 -5.22 4.19 14.40
C ASP A 135 -5.05 5.69 14.75
N MET A 136 -4.58 6.51 13.81
CA MET A 136 -4.48 7.96 13.92
C MET A 136 -5.66 8.70 13.24
N VAL A 137 -6.55 7.99 12.54
CA VAL A 137 -7.63 8.55 11.73
C VAL A 137 -8.97 7.93 12.06
N ALA A 138 -10.07 8.57 11.64
CA ALA A 138 -11.42 8.06 11.89
C ALA A 138 -11.73 6.83 11.05
N LEU A 139 -11.35 6.84 9.77
CA LEU A 139 -11.61 5.76 8.84
C LEU A 139 -10.33 5.35 8.11
N PRO A 140 -10.01 4.03 8.05
CA PRO A 140 -8.89 3.53 7.26
C PRO A 140 -9.20 3.55 5.75
N LYS A 141 -8.18 3.27 4.90
CA LYS A 141 -8.39 3.04 3.45
C LYS A 141 -9.50 1.97 3.27
N PRO A 142 -10.46 2.16 2.36
CA PRO A 142 -10.45 3.06 1.21
C PRO A 142 -10.95 4.49 1.48
N ALA A 143 -11.22 4.89 2.75
CA ALA A 143 -11.49 6.28 3.07
C ALA A 143 -10.22 7.13 2.88
N PRO A 144 -10.36 8.44 2.55
CA PRO A 144 -9.23 9.30 2.25
C PRO A 144 -8.41 9.73 3.48
N ASP A 145 -8.90 9.49 4.68
CA ASP A 145 -8.46 10.10 5.94
C ASP A 145 -6.95 9.94 6.19
N VAL A 146 -6.40 8.75 5.97
CA VAL A 146 -4.99 8.49 6.22
C VAL A 146 -4.09 9.27 5.26
N TYR A 147 -4.51 9.45 4.01
CA TYR A 147 -3.77 10.25 3.04
C TYR A 147 -3.90 11.74 3.31
N LEU A 148 -5.10 12.21 3.68
CA LEU A 148 -5.31 13.60 4.10
C LEU A 148 -4.47 13.93 5.35
N HIS A 149 -4.39 13.00 6.31
CA HIS A 149 -3.54 13.16 7.48
C HIS A 149 -2.05 13.23 7.09
N ALA A 150 -1.57 12.35 6.22
CA ALA A 150 -0.19 12.38 5.73
C ALA A 150 0.14 13.71 5.01
N ALA A 151 -0.77 14.23 4.19
CA ALA A 151 -0.61 15.54 3.55
C ALA A 151 -0.54 16.67 4.58
N SER A 152 -1.33 16.61 5.65
CA SER A 152 -1.29 17.59 6.74
C SER A 152 0.05 17.57 7.49
N LEU A 153 0.65 16.40 7.70
CA LEU A 153 1.99 16.25 8.31
C LEU A 153 3.09 16.87 7.46
N LEU A 154 2.89 16.91 6.14
CA LEU A 154 3.81 17.56 5.18
C LEU A 154 3.55 19.05 5.03
N GLY A 155 2.39 19.56 5.49
CA GLY A 155 1.96 20.94 5.24
C GLY A 155 1.67 21.23 3.77
N VAL A 156 1.30 20.20 2.97
CA VAL A 156 1.06 20.28 1.53
C VAL A 156 -0.40 19.98 1.23
N ALA A 157 -1.01 20.77 0.34
CA ALA A 157 -2.38 20.52 -0.10
C ALA A 157 -2.50 19.18 -0.84
N PRO A 158 -3.57 18.41 -0.62
CA PRO A 158 -3.71 17.06 -1.18
C PRO A 158 -3.52 16.99 -2.70
N GLU A 159 -4.06 17.92 -3.45
CA GLU A 159 -3.94 18.00 -4.92
C GLU A 159 -2.51 18.24 -5.42
N ARG A 160 -1.59 18.60 -4.52
CA ARG A 160 -0.16 18.78 -4.77
C ARG A 160 0.68 17.59 -4.29
N CYS A 161 0.04 16.58 -3.71
CA CYS A 161 0.67 15.32 -3.30
C CYS A 161 0.59 14.29 -4.43
N LEU A 162 1.66 13.52 -4.56
CA LEU A 162 1.73 12.33 -5.40
C LEU A 162 1.80 11.12 -4.48
N VAL A 163 0.98 10.10 -4.74
CA VAL A 163 0.94 8.87 -3.95
C VAL A 163 1.61 7.73 -4.70
N VAL A 164 2.33 6.85 -4.01
CA VAL A 164 2.78 5.55 -4.52
C VAL A 164 2.01 4.46 -3.79
N GLU A 165 1.33 3.61 -4.54
CA GLU A 165 0.41 2.58 -4.04
C GLU A 165 0.42 1.32 -4.91
N ASP A 166 0.25 0.15 -4.29
CA ASP A 166 0.18 -1.14 -4.97
C ASP A 166 -1.24 -1.72 -5.02
N SER A 167 -2.14 -1.25 -4.15
CA SER A 167 -3.46 -1.84 -3.94
C SER A 167 -4.60 -1.01 -4.54
N SER A 168 -5.68 -1.70 -4.92
CA SER A 168 -6.93 -1.06 -5.34
C SER A 168 -7.57 -0.24 -4.20
N THR A 169 -7.45 -0.71 -2.96
CA THR A 169 -8.00 -0.07 -1.77
C THR A 169 -7.31 1.26 -1.49
N GLY A 170 -5.99 1.27 -1.50
CA GLY A 170 -5.22 2.48 -1.27
C GLY A 170 -5.28 3.46 -2.45
N THR A 171 -5.29 2.96 -3.69
CA THR A 171 -5.52 3.80 -4.88
C THR A 171 -6.85 4.55 -4.78
N ARG A 172 -7.95 3.87 -4.39
CA ARG A 172 -9.25 4.54 -4.17
C ARG A 172 -9.17 5.61 -3.08
N ALA A 173 -8.49 5.32 -1.96
CA ALA A 173 -8.32 6.27 -0.87
C ALA A 173 -7.55 7.52 -1.31
N ALA A 174 -6.45 7.36 -2.05
CA ALA A 174 -5.66 8.48 -2.57
C ALA A 174 -6.45 9.33 -3.57
N LEU A 175 -7.20 8.71 -4.49
CA LEU A 175 -8.08 9.40 -5.43
C LEU A 175 -9.20 10.14 -4.70
N ALA A 176 -9.82 9.53 -3.68
CA ALA A 176 -10.83 10.18 -2.84
C ALA A 176 -10.27 11.38 -2.05
N ALA A 177 -8.98 11.36 -1.72
CA ALA A 177 -8.26 12.50 -1.14
C ALA A 177 -7.92 13.60 -2.16
N GLY A 178 -8.22 13.42 -3.45
CA GLY A 178 -7.89 14.36 -4.52
C GLY A 178 -6.42 14.29 -4.97
N MET A 179 -5.71 13.21 -4.64
CA MET A 179 -4.30 13.02 -4.97
C MET A 179 -4.12 12.24 -6.27
N ARG A 180 -2.95 12.42 -6.89
CA ARG A 180 -2.51 11.63 -8.05
C ARG A 180 -1.77 10.38 -7.58
N VAL A 181 -1.85 9.29 -8.34
CA VAL A 181 -1.29 7.99 -7.92
C VAL A 181 -0.31 7.46 -8.96
N ILE A 182 0.84 6.99 -8.50
CA ILE A 182 1.72 6.05 -9.19
C ILE A 182 1.39 4.66 -8.68
N GLY A 183 0.98 3.75 -9.56
CA GLY A 183 0.81 2.35 -9.22
C GLY A 183 2.15 1.63 -9.17
N PHE A 184 2.46 0.97 -8.06
CA PHE A 184 3.63 0.09 -7.93
C PHE A 184 3.19 -1.36 -8.08
N VAL A 185 3.84 -2.10 -8.98
CA VAL A 185 3.49 -3.50 -9.26
C VAL A 185 4.70 -4.44 -9.16
N GLY A 186 5.76 -4.00 -8.51
CA GLY A 186 7.02 -4.75 -8.41
C GLY A 186 7.16 -5.63 -7.16
N ALA A 187 6.16 -5.70 -6.28
CA ALA A 187 6.21 -6.58 -5.12
C ALA A 187 5.90 -8.04 -5.50
N GLY A 188 6.49 -8.99 -4.75
CA GLY A 188 6.43 -10.40 -5.09
C GLY A 188 5.03 -11.04 -5.01
N HIS A 189 4.13 -10.45 -4.27
CA HIS A 189 2.74 -10.91 -4.10
C HIS A 189 1.80 -10.42 -5.23
N ILE A 190 2.22 -9.47 -6.06
CA ILE A 190 1.36 -8.85 -7.06
C ILE A 190 1.19 -9.76 -8.29
N PRO A 191 -0.04 -10.14 -8.66
CA PRO A 191 -0.26 -11.00 -9.81
C PRO A 191 -0.08 -10.27 -11.15
N ALA A 192 0.21 -11.04 -12.19
CA ALA A 192 0.20 -10.53 -13.56
C ALA A 192 -1.15 -9.88 -13.90
N GLY A 193 -1.11 -8.74 -14.60
CA GLY A 193 -2.33 -8.00 -14.98
C GLY A 193 -2.82 -6.99 -13.94
N HIS A 194 -2.25 -6.93 -12.73
CA HIS A 194 -2.70 -5.97 -11.71
C HIS A 194 -2.47 -4.51 -12.12
N ALA A 195 -1.49 -4.25 -12.97
CA ALA A 195 -1.26 -2.92 -13.54
C ALA A 195 -2.50 -2.39 -14.29
N GLU A 196 -3.20 -3.25 -15.03
CA GLU A 196 -4.45 -2.91 -15.73
C GLU A 196 -5.56 -2.57 -14.74
N VAL A 197 -5.66 -3.34 -13.64
CA VAL A 197 -6.63 -3.07 -12.57
C VAL A 197 -6.39 -1.69 -11.95
N LEU A 198 -5.14 -1.33 -11.67
CA LEU A 198 -4.81 0.01 -11.14
C LEU A 198 -5.10 1.11 -12.16
N ARG A 199 -4.85 0.88 -13.46
CA ARG A 199 -5.18 1.84 -14.54
C ARG A 199 -6.68 2.06 -14.69
N GLU A 200 -7.49 1.02 -14.53
CA GLU A 200 -8.95 1.10 -14.64
C GLU A 200 -9.60 1.84 -13.46
N LEU A 201 -8.97 1.82 -12.28
CA LEU A 201 -9.50 2.48 -11.09
C LEU A 201 -9.56 4.01 -11.20
N GLY A 202 -8.77 4.59 -12.07
CA GLY A 202 -8.81 6.02 -12.24
C GLY A 202 -8.15 6.49 -13.53
N ALA A 203 -8.84 7.32 -14.28
CA ALA A 203 -8.25 8.15 -15.33
C ALA A 203 -7.07 9.04 -14.81
N ILE A 204 -6.60 8.80 -13.59
CA ILE A 204 -5.63 9.59 -12.85
C ILE A 204 -4.51 8.73 -12.21
N ALA A 205 -4.48 7.40 -12.39
CA ALA A 205 -3.26 6.63 -12.13
C ALA A 205 -2.27 7.01 -13.26
N ILE A 206 -1.37 7.94 -12.95
CA ILE A 206 -0.60 8.68 -13.96
C ILE A 206 0.56 7.86 -14.50
N ALA A 207 1.02 6.87 -13.74
CA ALA A 207 2.13 6.00 -14.12
C ALA A 207 2.05 4.66 -13.37
N ILE A 208 2.65 3.63 -13.97
CA ILE A 208 2.95 2.35 -13.33
C ILE A 208 4.47 2.23 -13.22
N VAL A 209 4.94 1.73 -12.09
CA VAL A 209 6.35 1.46 -11.78
C VAL A 209 6.48 -0.01 -11.40
N GLU A 210 7.35 -0.73 -12.09
CA GLU A 210 7.61 -2.15 -11.83
C GLU A 210 8.81 -2.35 -10.89
N HIS A 211 9.72 -1.35 -10.85
CA HIS A 211 10.87 -1.38 -9.97
C HIS A 211 11.03 -0.04 -9.26
N MET A 212 11.35 -0.05 -7.97
CA MET A 212 11.54 1.18 -7.19
C MET A 212 12.61 2.11 -7.76
N ARG A 213 13.63 1.59 -8.43
CA ARG A 213 14.65 2.40 -9.13
C ARG A 213 14.09 3.34 -10.20
N GLU A 214 12.87 3.07 -10.71
CA GLU A 214 12.19 3.89 -11.72
C GLU A 214 11.43 5.08 -11.11
N LEU A 215 11.16 5.01 -9.80
CA LEU A 215 10.36 6.00 -9.10
C LEU A 215 10.93 7.42 -9.18
N PRO A 216 12.25 7.67 -8.94
CA PRO A 216 12.80 9.03 -8.98
C PRO A 216 12.64 9.70 -10.36
N GLU A 217 12.91 8.96 -11.44
CA GLU A 217 12.76 9.50 -12.80
C GLU A 217 11.28 9.74 -13.15
N THR A 218 10.39 8.81 -12.76
CA THR A 218 8.95 8.94 -12.96
C THR A 218 8.42 10.18 -12.25
N VAL A 219 8.79 10.40 -10.99
CA VAL A 219 8.41 11.60 -10.22
C VAL A 219 8.95 12.86 -10.88
N ALA A 220 10.22 12.87 -11.29
CA ALA A 220 10.83 14.04 -11.97
C ALA A 220 10.11 14.37 -13.28
N ARG A 221 9.75 13.36 -14.08
CA ARG A 221 8.97 13.54 -15.32
C ARG A 221 7.60 14.14 -15.02
N LEU A 222 6.84 13.58 -14.08
CA LEU A 222 5.51 14.07 -13.72
C LEU A 222 5.53 15.50 -13.16
N ARG A 223 6.58 15.86 -12.41
CA ARG A 223 6.79 17.24 -11.93
C ARG A 223 7.00 18.21 -13.10
N ARG A 224 7.84 17.85 -14.08
CA ARG A 224 8.06 18.68 -15.29
C ARG A 224 6.77 18.87 -16.08
N GLU A 225 6.05 17.78 -16.35
CA GLU A 225 4.77 17.82 -17.07
C GLU A 225 3.74 18.72 -16.37
N SER A 226 3.67 18.64 -15.03
CA SER A 226 2.78 19.50 -14.24
C SER A 226 3.15 20.98 -14.34
N ARG A 227 4.43 21.33 -14.33
CA ARG A 227 4.90 22.71 -14.46
C ARG A 227 4.61 23.28 -15.85
N VAL A 228 4.90 22.52 -16.91
CA VAL A 228 4.61 22.91 -18.30
C VAL A 228 3.12 23.19 -18.50
N ALA A 229 2.25 22.33 -17.96
CA ALA A 229 0.81 22.52 -18.03
C ALA A 229 0.28 23.75 -17.28
N LEU A 230 1.06 24.27 -16.31
CA LEU A 230 0.78 25.51 -15.57
C LEU A 230 1.40 26.76 -16.21
N GLY A 231 2.19 26.60 -17.28
CA GLY A 231 2.89 27.74 -17.91
C GLY A 231 4.03 28.31 -17.06
N THR A 232 4.53 27.53 -16.08
CA THR A 232 5.67 27.89 -15.23
C THR A 232 6.95 27.31 -15.84
N PRO A 233 8.02 28.12 -16.06
CA PRO A 233 9.28 27.64 -16.60
C PRO A 233 10.01 26.65 -15.67
#